data_a7672e39ad7c3b440c6905d0e7097fbb
#
_entry.id   a7672e39ad7c3b440c6905d0e7097fbb
#
_cell.length_a   1.000
_cell.length_b   1.000
_cell.length_c   1.000
_cell.angle_alpha   90.00
_cell.angle_beta   90.00
_cell.angle_gamma   90.00
#
_symmetry.space_group_name_H-M   'P 1'
#
loop_
_entity.id
_entity.type
_entity.pdbx_description
1 polymer ?
#
loop_
_entity_poly.entity_id
_entity_poly.type
_entity_poly.pdbx_seq_one_letter_code
_entity_poly.pdbx_strand_id
1 'polypeptide(L)'
;MIGSIYRITIAFFALLFIACNATTTEEPPVASSNSDEEELPTALREGIKIEKFAVPQRGCVRINYDPTTESFLYNTMRGDIYQVSPDGKSEELIATAEDHGITTLQGFRLYQDLMFLVGNIDSNGDKGTKGKIVRGTRQPDGNYTFELLAITEDYGRTATIYSHEFNGIAVDLAGEYIYVNSGARTDHGELQDNEGAYPGAREVPLTACIFRLPADGKDILLKNDSIDLAANGYLFSDGVRNAYDLTFSPEGKLFGVSNSSDYDHPEEMNWFREGRHYGYPWEMGGIQNPQQFPDWDPDPEKDPFINTMAFAHRGKQFRNDPEFPPKPANVEFVPPIQNHGPDANIYRDRETGLIMDADTTGATVGTFTPHRSPLGLFFDRDSVLADPYRGDAFVLSWSDGKTQPLMRPFSPLGADLIHLELTYDAAIDNYALRSYRIVGDFRGPTDAVQVGEHIYVIENRGSIWKITMPSGTPLASR
;
A
#
# COMPACT_ATOMS: atom_id res chain seq x y z
N MET A 1 35.30 -23.77 -9.54
CA MET A 1 35.33 -22.41 -10.08
C MET A 1 33.97 -21.83 -9.81
N ILE A 2 33.95 -20.95 -8.83
CA ILE A 2 32.78 -20.45 -8.13
C ILE A 2 32.37 -19.18 -8.86
N GLY A 3 31.15 -19.17 -9.43
CA GLY A 3 30.53 -17.97 -9.95
C GLY A 3 29.16 -17.81 -9.28
N SER A 4 29.17 -17.29 -8.06
CA SER A 4 27.96 -16.89 -7.36
C SER A 4 27.46 -15.59 -7.98
N ILE A 5 26.41 -15.67 -8.76
CA ILE A 5 25.71 -14.51 -9.27
C ILE A 5 24.65 -14.16 -8.23
N TYR A 6 24.90 -13.12 -7.44
CA TYR A 6 23.89 -12.46 -6.62
C TYR A 6 22.80 -11.88 -7.55
N ARG A 7 21.75 -12.63 -7.80
CA ARG A 7 20.49 -12.07 -8.30
C ARG A 7 19.70 -11.62 -7.07
N ILE A 8 19.76 -10.32 -6.84
CA ILE A 8 19.03 -9.64 -5.78
C ILE A 8 17.54 -9.80 -6.05
N THR A 9 16.82 -10.33 -5.06
CA THR A 9 15.37 -10.45 -5.01
C THR A 9 14.74 -9.05 -5.10
N ILE A 10 14.32 -8.63 -6.29
CA ILE A 10 13.69 -7.32 -6.55
C ILE A 10 12.28 -7.61 -7.07
N ALA A 11 11.43 -8.19 -6.23
CA ALA A 11 10.10 -8.56 -6.70
C ALA A 11 9.02 -7.49 -6.46
N PHE A 12 9.16 -6.60 -5.50
CA PHE A 12 8.10 -5.64 -5.19
C PHE A 12 8.46 -4.17 -5.44
N PHE A 13 9.74 -3.87 -5.50
CA PHE A 13 10.25 -2.52 -5.70
C PHE A 13 10.79 -2.24 -7.11
N ALA A 14 10.55 -3.12 -8.08
CA ALA A 14 10.90 -2.80 -9.48
C ALA A 14 10.16 -1.55 -9.98
N LEU A 15 8.97 -1.23 -9.44
CA LEU A 15 8.33 0.06 -9.61
C LEU A 15 9.05 1.19 -8.83
N LEU A 16 9.73 0.87 -7.71
CA LEU A 16 10.47 1.81 -6.88
C LEU A 16 11.95 1.95 -7.29
N PHE A 17 12.56 0.95 -7.97
CA PHE A 17 14.01 0.87 -8.20
C PHE A 17 14.51 0.96 -9.65
N ILE A 18 13.68 1.18 -10.66
CA ILE A 18 14.15 1.33 -12.05
C ILE A 18 15.12 2.52 -12.23
N ALA A 19 15.40 3.30 -11.20
CA ALA A 19 16.33 4.44 -11.27
C ALA A 19 17.79 4.14 -10.85
N CYS A 20 18.18 2.92 -10.46
CA CYS A 20 19.50 2.67 -9.86
C CYS A 20 20.26 1.43 -10.32
N ASN A 21 20.18 1.00 -11.60
CA ASN A 21 21.16 0.06 -12.14
C ASN A 21 21.69 0.56 -13.49
N ALA A 22 22.59 1.54 -13.42
CA ALA A 22 23.53 1.81 -14.50
C ALA A 22 24.81 1.01 -14.19
N THR A 23 25.14 0.09 -15.07
CA THR A 23 26.45 -0.58 -15.15
C THR A 23 27.57 0.44 -15.18
N THR A 24 28.56 0.26 -14.31
CA THR A 24 29.80 1.06 -14.28
C THR A 24 30.61 0.86 -15.56
N THR A 25 30.52 1.79 -16.47
CA THR A 25 31.59 2.14 -17.37
C THR A 25 32.11 3.47 -16.87
N GLU A 26 33.43 3.56 -16.58
CA GLU A 26 34.10 4.78 -16.19
C GLU A 26 33.97 5.83 -17.31
N GLU A 27 33.13 6.83 -17.09
CA GLU A 27 33.18 8.10 -17.84
C GLU A 27 33.98 9.12 -17.04
N PRO A 28 34.69 10.02 -17.74
CA PRO A 28 35.55 11.02 -17.10
C PRO A 28 34.72 12.02 -16.28
N PRO A 29 35.30 12.67 -15.25
CA PRO A 29 34.57 13.51 -14.31
C PRO A 29 33.97 14.72 -15.02
N VAL A 30 32.67 14.73 -15.17
CA VAL A 30 31.90 15.92 -15.53
C VAL A 30 31.87 16.81 -14.29
N ALA A 31 32.31 18.03 -14.46
CA ALA A 31 32.33 19.06 -13.41
C ALA A 31 30.90 19.20 -12.79
N SER A 32 30.81 19.00 -11.48
CA SER A 32 29.61 19.25 -10.69
C SER A 32 29.34 20.76 -10.71
N SER A 33 28.36 21.16 -11.48
CA SER A 33 27.70 22.44 -11.32
C SER A 33 26.21 22.19 -10.96
N ASN A 34 25.84 22.76 -9.88
CA ASN A 34 24.53 23.03 -9.30
C ASN A 34 24.15 22.15 -8.11
N SER A 35 24.02 22.84 -6.98
CA SER A 35 23.22 22.47 -5.82
C SER A 35 21.88 21.92 -6.32
N ASP A 36 21.63 20.62 -6.11
CA ASP A 36 20.29 20.06 -6.12
C ASP A 36 19.52 20.70 -4.96
N GLU A 37 18.99 21.89 -5.15
CA GLU A 37 17.89 22.38 -4.32
C GLU A 37 16.75 21.39 -4.54
N GLU A 38 16.51 20.55 -3.55
CA GLU A 38 15.40 19.59 -3.56
C GLU A 38 14.12 20.42 -3.61
N GLU A 39 13.39 20.31 -4.74
CA GLU A 39 12.10 21.00 -4.89
C GLU A 39 11.15 20.54 -3.78
N LEU A 40 10.59 21.51 -3.04
CA LEU A 40 9.54 21.25 -2.04
C LEU A 40 8.28 20.72 -2.74
N PRO A 41 7.53 19.81 -2.11
CA PRO A 41 6.18 19.50 -2.55
C PRO A 41 5.33 20.77 -2.63
N THR A 42 4.34 20.76 -3.52
CA THR A 42 3.51 21.94 -3.83
C THR A 42 2.23 21.92 -3.02
N ALA A 43 1.98 22.95 -2.20
CA ALA A 43 0.68 23.16 -1.55
C ALA A 43 -0.36 23.55 -2.60
N LEU A 44 -1.44 22.78 -2.70
CA LEU A 44 -2.53 22.97 -3.67
C LEU A 44 -3.75 23.68 -3.06
N ARG A 45 -3.74 23.90 -1.74
CA ARG A 45 -4.81 24.60 -1.01
C ARG A 45 -4.22 25.72 -0.16
N GLU A 46 -4.98 26.81 -0.04
CA GLU A 46 -4.59 27.98 0.74
C GLU A 46 -4.42 27.61 2.23
N GLY A 47 -3.44 28.21 2.87
CA GLY A 47 -3.15 28.03 4.30
C GLY A 47 -2.29 26.81 4.62
N ILE A 48 -2.06 25.89 3.70
CA ILE A 48 -1.15 24.76 3.89
C ILE A 48 0.30 25.26 3.77
N LYS A 49 1.16 24.90 4.73
CA LYS A 49 2.59 25.22 4.72
C LYS A 49 3.39 23.91 4.73
N ILE A 50 4.47 23.88 3.97
CA ILE A 50 5.33 22.70 3.83
C ILE A 50 6.76 23.11 4.16
N GLU A 51 7.41 22.31 5.01
CA GLU A 51 8.82 22.46 5.34
C GLU A 51 9.50 21.09 5.39
N LYS A 52 10.79 21.05 5.10
CA LYS A 52 11.58 19.84 5.26
C LYS A 52 11.84 19.63 6.74
N PHE A 53 11.45 18.46 7.27
CA PHE A 53 11.60 18.13 8.69
C PHE A 53 12.90 17.37 8.94
N ALA A 54 13.16 16.29 8.18
CA ALA A 54 14.35 15.45 8.33
C ALA A 54 14.77 14.79 7.03
N VAL A 55 15.96 14.18 7.04
CA VAL A 55 16.53 13.42 5.92
C VAL A 55 16.76 11.98 6.40
N PRO A 56 15.75 11.10 6.27
CA PRO A 56 15.86 9.69 6.65
C PRO A 56 16.71 8.90 5.66
N GLN A 57 17.01 7.64 6.01
CA GLN A 57 17.65 6.70 5.10
C GLN A 57 16.77 6.43 3.88
N ARG A 58 17.38 6.18 2.72
CA ARG A 58 16.64 5.78 1.52
C ARG A 58 16.04 4.39 1.67
N GLY A 59 14.90 4.16 1.00
CA GLY A 59 14.17 2.90 1.09
C GLY A 59 13.28 2.80 2.33
N CYS A 60 12.99 3.94 2.97
CA CYS A 60 12.02 4.02 4.05
C CYS A 60 10.61 3.71 3.55
N VAL A 61 9.79 3.09 4.42
CA VAL A 61 8.49 2.50 4.08
C VAL A 61 7.36 3.03 4.95
N ARG A 62 7.52 3.02 6.28
CA ARG A 62 6.50 3.44 7.25
C ARG A 62 7.07 4.47 8.21
N ILE A 63 6.21 5.34 8.71
CA ILE A 63 6.53 6.31 9.76
C ILE A 63 5.48 6.25 10.86
N ASN A 64 5.95 6.30 12.12
CA ASN A 64 5.10 6.35 13.29
C ASN A 64 5.59 7.46 14.23
N TYR A 65 4.68 8.03 15.01
CA TYR A 65 5.01 8.96 16.09
C TYR A 65 4.91 8.24 17.43
N ASP A 66 5.92 8.43 18.26
CA ASP A 66 5.95 7.94 19.63
C ASP A 66 5.67 9.10 20.60
N PRO A 67 4.49 9.15 21.22
CA PRO A 67 4.15 10.23 22.12
C PRO A 67 4.92 10.20 23.45
N THR A 68 5.55 9.06 23.82
CA THR A 68 6.33 8.92 25.04
C THR A 68 7.67 9.67 24.94
N THR A 69 8.29 9.62 23.78
CA THR A 69 9.58 10.26 23.51
C THR A 69 9.45 11.51 22.62
N GLU A 70 8.23 11.83 22.18
CA GLU A 70 7.91 12.88 21.21
C GLU A 70 8.72 12.78 19.91
N SER A 71 9.14 11.55 19.54
CA SER A 71 10.01 11.27 18.40
C SER A 71 9.27 10.52 17.28
N PHE A 72 9.90 10.42 16.12
CA PHE A 72 9.37 9.66 15.00
C PHE A 72 10.20 8.39 14.80
N LEU A 73 9.52 7.27 14.59
CA LEU A 73 10.17 6.03 14.22
C LEU A 73 9.77 5.67 12.79
N TYR A 74 10.74 5.25 11.99
CA TYR A 74 10.49 4.76 10.65
C TYR A 74 11.32 3.49 10.37
N ASN A 75 10.87 2.69 9.42
CA ASN A 75 11.64 1.54 8.96
C ASN A 75 12.07 1.66 7.52
N THR A 76 13.15 0.97 7.18
CA THR A 76 13.54 0.70 5.80
C THR A 76 13.02 -0.66 5.36
N MET A 77 12.91 -0.86 4.04
CA MET A 77 12.56 -2.16 3.45
C MET A 77 13.51 -3.28 3.89
N ARG A 78 14.76 -2.96 4.20
CA ARG A 78 15.80 -3.94 4.59
C ARG A 78 15.72 -4.39 6.04
N GLY A 79 14.75 -3.86 6.80
CA GLY A 79 14.53 -4.23 8.18
C GLY A 79 15.17 -3.34 9.22
N ASP A 80 15.88 -2.28 8.83
CA ASP A 80 16.40 -1.32 9.79
C ASP A 80 15.29 -0.40 10.28
N ILE A 81 15.28 -0.12 11.60
CA ILE A 81 14.35 0.78 12.26
C ILE A 81 15.13 1.92 12.88
N TYR A 82 14.74 3.13 12.58
CA TYR A 82 15.40 4.35 13.05
C TYR A 82 14.44 5.20 13.87
N GLN A 83 15.00 5.92 14.83
CA GLN A 83 14.32 6.98 15.59
C GLN A 83 14.88 8.33 15.18
N VAL A 84 13.99 9.27 14.84
CA VAL A 84 14.30 10.66 14.51
C VAL A 84 13.92 11.54 15.68
N SER A 85 14.82 12.44 16.10
CA SER A 85 14.57 13.37 17.21
C SER A 85 13.34 14.27 16.98
N PRO A 86 12.72 14.83 18.04
CA PRO A 86 11.55 15.70 17.93
C PRO A 86 11.76 16.93 17.02
N ASP A 87 12.98 17.39 16.87
CA ASP A 87 13.34 18.54 16.02
C ASP A 87 13.86 18.15 14.63
N GLY A 88 13.85 16.83 14.29
CA GLY A 88 14.26 16.30 13.00
C GLY A 88 15.76 16.33 12.70
N LYS A 89 16.63 16.72 13.68
CA LYS A 89 18.04 16.98 13.44
C LYS A 89 18.98 15.82 13.68
N SER A 90 18.53 14.78 14.37
CA SER A 90 19.32 13.58 14.66
C SER A 90 18.51 12.33 14.41
N GLU A 91 19.23 11.27 14.07
CA GLU A 91 18.69 9.95 13.76
C GLU A 91 19.53 8.91 14.51
N GLU A 92 18.87 7.90 15.05
CA GLU A 92 19.49 6.77 15.74
C GLU A 92 18.93 5.44 15.22
N LEU A 93 19.79 4.45 14.99
CA LEU A 93 19.40 3.09 14.64
C LEU A 93 18.93 2.36 15.90
N ILE A 94 17.66 1.93 15.91
CA ILE A 94 17.02 1.27 17.05
C ILE A 94 17.06 -0.26 16.95
N ALA A 95 16.86 -0.80 15.74
CA ALA A 95 16.88 -2.23 15.50
C ALA A 95 17.19 -2.54 14.03
N THR A 96 17.63 -3.75 13.78
CA THR A 96 17.98 -4.27 12.45
C THR A 96 17.23 -5.56 12.15
N ALA A 97 17.33 -6.05 10.92
CA ALA A 97 16.79 -7.35 10.52
C ALA A 97 17.35 -8.52 11.37
N GLU A 98 18.54 -8.39 11.97
CA GLU A 98 19.12 -9.42 12.84
C GLU A 98 18.38 -9.51 14.17
N ASP A 99 17.85 -8.40 14.70
CA ASP A 99 17.15 -8.34 15.98
C ASP A 99 15.75 -8.96 15.92
N HIS A 100 15.00 -8.71 14.86
CA HIS A 100 13.61 -9.18 14.70
C HIS A 100 13.44 -10.29 13.64
N GLY A 101 14.45 -10.55 12.83
CA GLY A 101 14.49 -11.66 11.87
C GLY A 101 13.51 -11.51 10.70
N ILE A 102 13.17 -10.29 10.26
CA ILE A 102 12.41 -10.00 9.05
C ILE A 102 13.37 -9.36 8.05
N THR A 103 13.55 -9.98 6.87
CA THR A 103 14.50 -9.51 5.85
C THR A 103 13.92 -8.53 4.84
N THR A 104 12.59 -8.53 4.72
CA THR A 104 11.84 -7.56 3.90
C THR A 104 10.71 -6.99 4.75
N LEU A 105 10.96 -5.83 5.39
CA LEU A 105 10.05 -5.22 6.36
C LEU A 105 9.16 -4.19 5.69
N GLN A 106 7.85 -4.46 5.58
CA GLN A 106 6.90 -3.60 4.88
C GLN A 106 5.83 -2.97 5.78
N GLY A 107 5.46 -3.63 6.87
CA GLY A 107 4.47 -3.14 7.82
C GLY A 107 5.10 -2.80 9.17
N PHE A 108 4.74 -1.65 9.71
CA PHE A 108 5.22 -1.16 11.00
C PHE A 108 4.17 -0.30 11.66
N ARG A 109 3.75 -0.65 12.89
CA ARG A 109 2.86 0.17 13.71
C ARG A 109 3.31 0.16 15.17
N LEU A 110 3.22 1.33 15.80
CA LEU A 110 3.35 1.49 17.25
C LEU A 110 1.97 1.48 17.91
N TYR A 111 1.88 0.84 19.06
CA TYR A 111 0.73 0.92 19.94
C TYR A 111 1.22 0.91 21.39
N GLN A 112 1.16 2.06 22.07
CA GLN A 112 1.76 2.25 23.39
C GLN A 112 3.26 1.86 23.42
N ASP A 113 3.66 0.93 24.28
CA ASP A 113 5.03 0.42 24.37
C ASP A 113 5.30 -0.79 23.45
N LEU A 114 4.35 -1.11 22.55
CA LEU A 114 4.46 -2.21 21.62
C LEU A 114 4.79 -1.71 20.21
N MET A 115 5.61 -2.48 19.53
CA MET A 115 6.00 -2.31 18.13
C MET A 115 5.58 -3.57 17.36
N PHE A 116 4.72 -3.44 16.36
CA PHE A 116 4.33 -4.54 15.50
C PHE A 116 5.02 -4.41 14.14
N LEU A 117 5.74 -5.45 13.76
CA LEU A 117 6.50 -5.55 12.51
C LEU A 117 5.93 -6.65 11.65
N VAL A 118 5.69 -6.34 10.37
CA VAL A 118 5.16 -7.28 9.38
C VAL A 118 6.03 -7.26 8.15
N GLY A 119 6.40 -8.44 7.69
CA GLY A 119 7.18 -8.57 6.47
C GLY A 119 7.42 -10.01 6.09
N ASN A 120 8.50 -10.26 5.37
CA ASN A 120 8.70 -11.52 4.69
C ASN A 120 10.14 -12.00 4.86
N ILE A 121 10.30 -13.32 4.82
CA ILE A 121 11.59 -14.00 4.79
C ILE A 121 11.63 -14.97 3.62
N ASP A 122 12.80 -15.10 3.00
CA ASP A 122 12.97 -16.00 1.88
C ASP A 122 12.88 -17.47 2.32
N SER A 123 12.31 -18.31 1.45
CA SER A 123 12.26 -19.75 1.58
C SER A 123 12.44 -20.41 0.23
N ASN A 124 12.81 -21.71 0.22
CA ASN A 124 13.09 -22.44 -1.02
C ASN A 124 14.06 -21.66 -1.96
N GLY A 125 15.16 -21.16 -1.40
CA GLY A 125 16.01 -20.19 -2.07
C GLY A 125 15.33 -18.81 -2.11
N ASP A 126 15.09 -18.28 -3.30
CA ASP A 126 14.34 -17.03 -3.55
C ASP A 126 12.98 -17.28 -4.21
N LYS A 127 12.58 -18.55 -4.40
CA LYS A 127 11.35 -18.94 -5.09
C LYS A 127 10.14 -19.02 -4.19
N GLY A 128 10.35 -19.12 -2.87
CA GLY A 128 9.31 -19.14 -1.86
C GLY A 128 9.46 -18.03 -0.84
N THR A 129 8.43 -17.86 -0.02
CA THR A 129 8.38 -16.85 1.03
C THR A 129 7.59 -17.37 2.23
N LYS A 130 7.85 -16.77 3.38
CA LYS A 130 6.99 -16.85 4.57
C LYS A 130 6.70 -15.45 5.06
N GLY A 131 5.44 -15.15 5.29
CA GLY A 131 5.06 -13.97 6.06
C GLY A 131 5.48 -14.13 7.52
N LYS A 132 6.03 -13.08 8.11
CA LYS A 132 6.47 -13.07 9.50
C LYS A 132 5.97 -11.82 10.20
N ILE A 133 5.40 -12.02 11.39
CA ILE A 133 4.88 -10.95 12.24
C ILE A 133 5.59 -11.03 13.57
N VAL A 134 6.17 -9.93 14.01
CA VAL A 134 6.97 -9.83 15.23
C VAL A 134 6.42 -8.73 16.10
N ARG A 135 6.36 -8.98 17.40
CA ARG A 135 6.05 -7.99 18.43
C ARG A 135 7.32 -7.58 19.16
N GLY A 136 7.65 -6.28 19.15
CA GLY A 136 8.65 -5.67 19.98
C GLY A 136 8.02 -5.07 21.22
N THR A 137 8.64 -5.26 22.37
CA THR A 137 8.21 -4.63 23.65
C THR A 137 9.32 -3.70 24.14
N ARG A 138 8.94 -2.44 24.37
CA ARG A 138 9.88 -1.43 24.93
C ARG A 138 10.31 -1.83 26.32
N GLN A 139 11.60 -1.74 26.57
CA GLN A 139 12.22 -2.01 27.87
C GLN A 139 12.43 -0.68 28.63
N PRO A 140 12.66 -0.71 29.96
CA PRO A 140 12.91 0.49 30.74
C PRO A 140 14.13 1.32 30.32
N ASP A 141 15.07 0.72 29.59
CA ASP A 141 16.24 1.41 29.02
C ASP A 141 15.96 2.05 27.65
N GLY A 142 14.74 1.92 27.12
CA GLY A 142 14.33 2.43 25.82
C GLY A 142 14.52 1.46 24.64
N ASN A 143 15.27 0.38 24.83
CA ASN A 143 15.48 -0.66 23.82
C ASN A 143 14.23 -1.51 23.63
N TYR A 144 14.18 -2.30 22.53
CA TYR A 144 13.10 -3.24 22.27
C TYR A 144 13.59 -4.69 22.36
N THR A 145 12.76 -5.55 22.95
CA THR A 145 12.92 -7.00 22.84
C THR A 145 11.86 -7.56 21.90
N PHE A 146 12.28 -8.42 20.98
CA PHE A 146 11.41 -8.95 19.92
C PHE A 146 11.02 -10.39 20.18
N GLU A 147 9.75 -10.73 19.94
CA GLU A 147 9.25 -12.10 19.99
C GLU A 147 8.39 -12.41 18.76
N LEU A 148 8.38 -13.67 18.33
CA LEU A 148 7.54 -14.12 17.22
C LEU A 148 6.07 -14.08 17.64
N LEU A 149 5.25 -13.27 16.93
CA LEU A 149 3.82 -13.32 17.09
C LEU A 149 3.21 -14.39 16.17
N ALA A 150 3.51 -14.32 14.87
CA ALA A 150 3.02 -15.29 13.89
C ALA A 150 4.00 -15.48 12.73
N ILE A 151 3.92 -16.66 12.11
CA ILE A 151 4.63 -16.98 10.87
C ILE A 151 3.76 -17.88 10.00
N THR A 152 3.88 -17.73 8.67
CA THR A 152 3.17 -18.63 7.76
C THR A 152 3.94 -19.91 7.48
N GLU A 153 3.23 -20.93 6.98
CA GLU A 153 3.86 -21.96 6.18
C GLU A 153 4.50 -21.35 4.93
N ASP A 154 5.36 -22.11 4.30
CA ASP A 154 6.02 -21.73 3.05
C ASP A 154 5.00 -21.68 1.90
N TYR A 155 5.08 -20.63 1.06
CA TYR A 155 4.30 -20.54 -0.15
C TYR A 155 5.11 -19.92 -1.30
N GLY A 156 4.67 -20.18 -2.55
CA GLY A 156 5.42 -19.78 -3.73
C GLY A 156 5.32 -18.30 -4.07
N ARG A 157 6.45 -17.67 -4.31
CA ARG A 157 6.51 -16.42 -5.07
C ARG A 157 6.25 -16.66 -6.55
N THR A 158 5.98 -15.60 -7.29
CA THR A 158 6.00 -15.61 -8.74
C THR A 158 7.38 -15.18 -9.26
N ALA A 159 7.66 -15.47 -10.53
CA ALA A 159 8.83 -14.92 -11.22
C ALA A 159 8.58 -13.48 -11.72
N THR A 160 7.49 -12.84 -11.28
CA THR A 160 7.07 -11.49 -11.67
C THR A 160 7.26 -10.49 -10.54
N ILE A 161 6.96 -9.23 -10.80
CA ILE A 161 6.99 -8.16 -9.79
C ILE A 161 5.74 -8.13 -8.89
N TYR A 162 4.77 -9.02 -9.12
CA TYR A 162 3.45 -8.95 -8.48
C TYR A 162 3.29 -9.77 -7.21
N SER A 163 4.33 -10.43 -6.71
CA SER A 163 4.29 -11.03 -5.37
C SER A 163 4.25 -9.93 -4.31
N HIS A 164 3.04 -9.56 -3.86
CA HIS A 164 2.87 -8.45 -2.92
C HIS A 164 3.21 -8.82 -1.49
N GLU A 165 3.00 -10.07 -1.11
CA GLU A 165 3.38 -10.63 0.18
C GLU A 165 2.73 -9.92 1.39
N PHE A 166 3.26 -10.14 2.62
CA PHE A 166 2.77 -9.52 3.85
C PHE A 166 3.28 -8.08 3.97
N ASN A 167 2.37 -7.10 4.12
CA ASN A 167 2.74 -5.68 4.11
C ASN A 167 1.93 -4.77 5.06
N GLY A 168 0.65 -4.45 4.78
CA GLY A 168 -0.15 -3.53 5.57
C GLY A 168 -0.46 -4.07 6.97
N ILE A 169 -0.46 -3.19 7.98
CA ILE A 169 -0.85 -3.54 9.34
C ILE A 169 -1.61 -2.40 10.01
N ALA A 170 -2.71 -2.75 10.71
CA ALA A 170 -3.37 -1.88 11.68
C ALA A 170 -3.52 -2.59 13.02
N VAL A 171 -3.55 -1.81 14.10
CA VAL A 171 -3.91 -2.27 15.45
C VAL A 171 -5.28 -1.69 15.76
N ASP A 172 -6.21 -2.48 16.31
CA ASP A 172 -7.52 -1.97 16.69
C ASP A 172 -7.44 -0.94 17.83
N LEU A 173 -8.52 -0.21 18.04
CA LEU A 173 -8.52 0.89 19.04
C LEU A 173 -8.32 0.39 20.47
N ALA A 174 -8.66 -0.87 20.77
CA ALA A 174 -8.47 -1.48 22.08
C ALA A 174 -7.07 -2.10 22.26
N GLY A 175 -6.32 -2.30 21.18
CA GLY A 175 -5.03 -3.00 21.19
C GLY A 175 -5.17 -4.51 21.39
N GLU A 176 -6.36 -5.08 21.13
CA GLU A 176 -6.65 -6.51 21.31
C GLU A 176 -6.26 -7.33 20.09
N TYR A 177 -6.41 -6.74 18.89
CA TYR A 177 -6.14 -7.41 17.62
C TYR A 177 -5.28 -6.56 16.68
N ILE A 178 -4.45 -7.25 15.92
CA ILE A 178 -3.79 -6.69 14.74
C ILE A 178 -4.47 -7.22 13.47
N TYR A 179 -4.53 -6.37 12.46
CA TYR A 179 -5.04 -6.70 11.13
C TYR A 179 -3.92 -6.56 10.13
N VAL A 180 -3.66 -7.62 9.37
CA VAL A 180 -2.48 -7.71 8.50
C VAL A 180 -2.92 -8.06 7.08
N ASN A 181 -2.52 -7.25 6.11
CA ASN A 181 -2.71 -7.57 4.71
C ASN A 181 -1.64 -8.55 4.22
N SER A 182 -2.11 -9.61 3.58
CA SER A 182 -1.30 -10.44 2.70
C SER A 182 -1.75 -10.19 1.26
N GLY A 183 -0.93 -9.48 0.51
CA GLY A 183 -1.25 -9.14 -0.87
C GLY A 183 -1.21 -10.34 -1.80
N ALA A 184 -1.83 -10.20 -2.96
CA ALA A 184 -1.87 -11.21 -4.00
C ALA A 184 -0.47 -11.57 -4.50
N ARG A 185 -0.30 -12.78 -4.97
CA ARG A 185 0.93 -13.22 -5.62
C ARG A 185 0.93 -12.97 -7.13
N THR A 186 -0.22 -12.65 -7.72
CA THR A 186 -0.38 -12.42 -9.16
C THR A 186 -0.93 -11.02 -9.45
N ASP A 187 -0.83 -10.55 -10.70
CA ASP A 187 -1.37 -9.25 -11.10
C ASP A 187 -2.91 -9.27 -11.12
N HIS A 188 -3.50 -10.30 -11.76
CA HIS A 188 -4.93 -10.39 -12.01
C HIS A 188 -5.48 -11.83 -11.91
N GLY A 189 -4.85 -12.70 -11.13
CA GLY A 189 -5.25 -14.10 -10.94
C GLY A 189 -4.70 -15.07 -12.01
N GLU A 190 -3.75 -14.64 -12.78
CA GLU A 190 -3.11 -15.45 -13.81
C GLU A 190 -2.27 -16.59 -13.22
N LEU A 191 -2.04 -17.64 -14.02
CA LEU A 191 -1.18 -18.76 -13.64
C LEU A 191 0.29 -18.32 -13.56
N GLN A 192 0.93 -18.54 -12.41
CA GLN A 192 2.32 -18.19 -12.13
C GLN A 192 3.03 -19.31 -11.39
N ASP A 193 3.68 -20.20 -12.14
CA ASP A 193 4.34 -21.40 -11.62
C ASP A 193 5.78 -21.18 -11.13
N ASN A 194 6.31 -19.98 -11.28
CA ASN A 194 7.68 -19.61 -10.96
C ASN A 194 8.71 -20.57 -11.56
N GLU A 195 8.70 -20.68 -12.89
CA GLU A 195 9.61 -21.56 -13.66
C GLU A 195 9.46 -23.03 -13.23
N GLY A 196 8.25 -23.47 -12.93
CA GLY A 196 7.92 -24.84 -12.54
C GLY A 196 8.20 -25.19 -11.09
N ALA A 197 8.62 -24.23 -10.24
CA ALA A 197 8.81 -24.46 -8.80
C ALA A 197 7.48 -24.70 -8.08
N TYR A 198 6.39 -24.09 -8.56
CA TYR A 198 5.04 -24.18 -7.99
C TYR A 198 4.01 -24.46 -9.11
N PRO A 199 3.98 -25.68 -9.69
CA PRO A 199 3.15 -25.99 -10.85
C PRO A 199 1.67 -25.74 -10.60
N GLY A 200 1.00 -25.05 -11.53
CA GLY A 200 -0.43 -24.78 -11.47
C GLY A 200 -0.84 -23.70 -10.46
N ALA A 201 0.12 -23.01 -9.83
CA ALA A 201 -0.20 -22.06 -8.80
C ALA A 201 -0.73 -20.72 -9.36
N ARG A 202 -1.85 -20.27 -8.78
CA ARG A 202 -2.43 -18.92 -8.89
C ARG A 202 -2.33 -18.26 -7.53
N GLU A 203 -3.42 -17.83 -6.93
CA GLU A 203 -3.45 -17.46 -5.52
C GLU A 203 -3.46 -18.70 -4.60
N VAL A 204 -3.04 -18.51 -3.37
CA VAL A 204 -3.06 -19.55 -2.33
C VAL A 204 -3.78 -19.03 -1.08
N PRO A 205 -4.25 -19.89 -0.16
CA PRO A 205 -4.99 -19.46 1.04
C PRO A 205 -4.31 -18.37 1.89
N LEU A 206 -2.99 -18.24 1.78
CA LEU A 206 -2.21 -17.22 2.50
C LEU A 206 -2.09 -15.88 1.75
N THR A 207 -2.74 -15.69 0.58
CA THR A 207 -2.59 -14.49 -0.25
C THR A 207 -3.95 -13.86 -0.58
N ALA A 208 -3.92 -12.60 -0.99
CA ALA A 208 -5.10 -11.81 -1.36
C ALA A 208 -6.15 -11.68 -0.26
N CYS A 209 -5.73 -11.55 0.99
CA CYS A 209 -6.63 -11.53 2.17
C CYS A 209 -6.11 -10.63 3.29
N ILE A 210 -6.97 -10.36 4.26
CA ILE A 210 -6.62 -9.71 5.52
C ILE A 210 -6.77 -10.70 6.65
N PHE A 211 -5.72 -10.85 7.44
CA PHE A 211 -5.70 -11.63 8.67
C PHE A 211 -6.05 -10.77 9.87
N ARG A 212 -6.77 -11.34 10.85
CA ARG A 212 -6.95 -10.80 12.20
C ARG A 212 -6.28 -11.73 13.20
N LEU A 213 -5.33 -11.22 13.96
CA LEU A 213 -4.58 -11.99 14.94
C LEU A 213 -4.64 -11.32 16.31
N PRO A 214 -4.67 -12.06 17.43
CA PRO A 214 -4.58 -11.46 18.75
C PRO A 214 -3.23 -10.72 18.89
N ALA A 215 -3.27 -9.49 19.38
CA ALA A 215 -2.07 -8.66 19.54
C ALA A 215 -1.09 -9.23 20.59
N ASP A 216 -1.58 -10.02 21.54
CA ASP A 216 -0.80 -10.76 22.53
C ASP A 216 -0.43 -12.19 22.07
N GLY A 217 -0.75 -12.53 20.81
CA GLY A 217 -0.45 -13.82 20.21
C GLY A 217 1.06 -14.17 20.28
N LYS A 218 1.36 -15.47 20.32
CA LYS A 218 2.72 -15.96 20.36
C LYS A 218 2.86 -17.27 19.58
N ASP A 219 3.89 -17.36 18.75
CA ASP A 219 4.25 -18.54 17.96
C ASP A 219 3.09 -19.12 17.12
N ILE A 220 2.20 -18.25 16.62
CA ILE A 220 1.06 -18.64 15.77
C ILE A 220 1.60 -19.11 14.41
N LEU A 221 1.21 -20.34 14.00
CA LEU A 221 1.47 -20.84 12.66
C LEU A 221 0.23 -20.63 11.78
N LEU A 222 0.35 -19.78 10.75
CA LEU A 222 -0.66 -19.61 9.73
C LEU A 222 -0.44 -20.65 8.63
N LYS A 223 -1.31 -21.65 8.57
CA LYS A 223 -1.21 -22.70 7.56
C LYS A 223 -1.74 -22.24 6.21
N ASN A 224 -1.17 -22.81 5.15
CA ASN A 224 -1.64 -22.58 3.78
C ASN A 224 -2.92 -23.41 3.49
N ASP A 225 -3.92 -23.26 4.35
CA ASP A 225 -5.18 -23.99 4.35
C ASP A 225 -6.32 -23.06 4.78
N SER A 226 -7.24 -22.76 3.86
CA SER A 226 -8.37 -21.84 4.10
C SER A 226 -9.34 -22.34 5.19
N ILE A 227 -9.48 -23.66 5.35
CA ILE A 227 -10.34 -24.23 6.38
C ILE A 227 -9.73 -24.01 7.76
N ASP A 228 -8.43 -24.26 7.90
CA ASP A 228 -7.68 -24.03 9.15
C ASP A 228 -7.69 -22.55 9.53
N LEU A 229 -7.42 -21.66 8.58
CA LEU A 229 -7.42 -20.20 8.80
C LEU A 229 -8.80 -19.70 9.25
N ALA A 230 -9.87 -20.16 8.62
CA ALA A 230 -11.25 -19.80 8.99
C ALA A 230 -11.64 -20.38 10.35
N ALA A 231 -11.32 -21.66 10.63
CA ALA A 231 -11.64 -22.33 11.87
C ALA A 231 -10.96 -21.68 13.09
N ASN A 232 -9.78 -21.11 12.92
CA ASN A 232 -9.07 -20.38 13.96
C ASN A 232 -9.46 -18.88 14.04
N GLY A 233 -10.33 -18.39 13.15
CA GLY A 233 -10.75 -16.99 13.10
C GLY A 233 -9.66 -16.04 12.62
N TYR A 234 -8.62 -16.55 11.96
CA TYR A 234 -7.50 -15.75 11.45
C TYR A 234 -7.84 -15.06 10.13
N LEU A 235 -8.65 -15.67 9.28
CA LEU A 235 -9.11 -15.04 8.04
C LEU A 235 -10.21 -14.02 8.35
N PHE A 236 -9.89 -12.73 8.23
CA PHE A 236 -10.85 -11.65 8.47
C PHE A 236 -11.66 -11.31 7.22
N SER A 237 -11.01 -11.12 6.09
CA SER A 237 -11.65 -10.85 4.80
C SER A 237 -10.80 -11.36 3.64
N ASP A 238 -11.42 -11.57 2.48
CA ASP A 238 -10.83 -12.23 1.33
C ASP A 238 -11.06 -11.42 0.04
N GLY A 239 -10.35 -11.78 -1.04
CA GLY A 239 -10.49 -11.11 -2.34
C GLY A 239 -9.91 -9.71 -2.39
N VAL A 240 -8.84 -9.45 -1.66
CA VAL A 240 -8.14 -8.17 -1.55
C VAL A 240 -6.81 -8.25 -2.28
N ARG A 241 -6.66 -7.52 -3.43
CA ARG A 241 -5.43 -7.64 -4.21
C ARG A 241 -4.19 -7.19 -3.45
N ASN A 242 -4.17 -5.96 -2.93
CA ASN A 242 -3.03 -5.45 -2.17
C ASN A 242 -3.41 -4.23 -1.34
N ALA A 243 -4.03 -4.45 -0.18
CA ALA A 243 -4.31 -3.38 0.76
C ALA A 243 -3.02 -2.93 1.47
N TYR A 244 -2.21 -2.14 0.76
CA TYR A 244 -0.87 -1.76 1.21
C TYR A 244 -0.89 -1.00 2.54
N ASP A 245 -1.92 -0.24 2.83
CA ASP A 245 -2.12 0.33 4.16
C ASP A 245 -3.53 0.08 4.70
N LEU A 246 -3.57 -0.10 6.01
CA LEU A 246 -4.77 -0.35 6.81
C LEU A 246 -4.82 0.64 7.97
N THR A 247 -6.00 1.17 8.27
CA THR A 247 -6.20 2.05 9.43
C THR A 247 -7.62 1.98 9.95
N PHE A 248 -7.80 2.28 11.23
CA PHE A 248 -9.13 2.42 11.83
C PHE A 248 -9.58 3.88 11.79
N SER A 249 -10.84 4.09 11.41
CA SER A 249 -11.49 5.39 11.58
C SER A 249 -11.69 5.72 13.07
N PRO A 250 -12.05 6.98 13.42
CA PRO A 250 -12.41 7.35 14.79
C PRO A 250 -13.52 6.47 15.40
N GLU A 251 -14.45 5.97 14.57
CA GLU A 251 -15.57 5.10 14.97
C GLU A 251 -15.19 3.62 15.06
N GLY A 252 -13.92 3.27 14.89
CA GLY A 252 -13.42 1.89 14.99
C GLY A 252 -13.75 1.01 13.78
N LYS A 253 -13.93 1.58 12.59
CA LYS A 253 -14.11 0.84 11.33
C LYS A 253 -12.79 0.70 10.61
N LEU A 254 -12.48 -0.51 10.13
CA LEU A 254 -11.24 -0.78 9.41
C LEU A 254 -11.37 -0.38 7.95
N PHE A 255 -10.52 0.52 7.50
CA PHE A 255 -10.37 0.91 6.11
C PHE A 255 -8.98 0.53 5.59
N GLY A 256 -8.87 0.37 4.26
CA GLY A 256 -7.59 0.20 3.60
C GLY A 256 -7.65 0.62 2.16
N VAL A 257 -6.48 0.89 1.59
CA VAL A 257 -6.29 1.30 0.21
C VAL A 257 -5.51 0.24 -0.54
N SER A 258 -6.04 -0.21 -1.67
CA SER A 258 -5.53 -1.34 -2.43
C SER A 258 -5.10 -0.93 -3.83
N ASN A 259 -3.92 -1.40 -4.23
CA ASN A 259 -3.45 -1.24 -5.59
C ASN A 259 -4.14 -2.25 -6.52
N SER A 260 -4.63 -1.77 -7.65
CA SER A 260 -5.26 -2.60 -8.68
C SER A 260 -4.27 -3.12 -9.72
N SER A 261 -4.76 -3.90 -10.68
CA SER A 261 -3.91 -4.56 -11.68
C SER A 261 -3.43 -3.61 -12.78
N ASP A 262 -2.51 -4.10 -13.60
CA ASP A 262 -2.00 -3.41 -14.80
C ASP A 262 -3.05 -3.25 -15.92
N TYR A 263 -4.27 -3.74 -15.75
CA TYR A 263 -5.39 -3.64 -16.69
C TYR A 263 -6.20 -2.35 -16.50
N ASP A 264 -5.61 -1.20 -16.37
CA ASP A 264 -6.28 0.11 -16.17
C ASP A 264 -7.53 0.05 -15.24
N HIS A 265 -7.54 -0.89 -14.26
CA HIS A 265 -8.56 -0.93 -13.21
C HIS A 265 -8.37 0.25 -12.26
N PRO A 266 -9.44 0.93 -11.81
CA PRO A 266 -9.35 1.89 -10.74
C PRO A 266 -8.71 1.30 -9.48
N GLU A 267 -7.94 2.09 -8.76
CA GLU A 267 -7.41 1.73 -7.45
C GLU A 267 -8.52 1.81 -6.41
N GLU A 268 -8.42 1.05 -5.32
CA GLU A 268 -9.52 0.89 -4.39
C GLU A 268 -9.26 1.50 -3.01
N MET A 269 -10.31 2.01 -2.39
CA MET A 269 -10.46 2.12 -0.95
C MET A 269 -11.64 1.26 -0.52
N ASN A 270 -11.45 0.47 0.54
CA ASN A 270 -12.44 -0.46 1.04
C ASN A 270 -12.69 -0.26 2.54
N TRP A 271 -13.95 -0.37 2.96
CA TRP A 271 -14.32 -0.59 4.34
C TRP A 271 -14.33 -2.10 4.60
N PHE A 272 -13.28 -2.61 5.29
CA PHE A 272 -13.10 -4.02 5.53
C PHE A 272 -13.97 -4.53 6.67
N ARG A 273 -14.69 -5.62 6.41
CA ARG A 273 -15.62 -6.27 7.34
C ARG A 273 -15.38 -7.77 7.38
N GLU A 274 -15.57 -8.36 8.55
CA GLU A 274 -15.40 -9.81 8.78
C GLU A 274 -16.25 -10.65 7.83
N GLY A 275 -15.65 -11.67 7.25
CA GLY A 275 -16.30 -12.63 6.36
C GLY A 275 -16.74 -12.07 5.01
N ARG A 276 -16.26 -10.89 4.60
CA ARG A 276 -16.58 -10.29 3.31
C ARG A 276 -15.48 -10.55 2.28
N HIS A 277 -15.88 -10.61 1.00
CA HIS A 277 -15.01 -10.78 -0.14
C HIS A 277 -15.04 -9.52 -1.02
N TYR A 278 -13.86 -9.01 -1.42
CA TYR A 278 -13.70 -7.72 -2.09
C TYR A 278 -13.42 -7.82 -3.59
N GLY A 279 -13.66 -8.98 -4.20
CA GLY A 279 -13.76 -9.16 -5.65
C GLY A 279 -12.54 -9.78 -6.33
N TYR A 280 -11.31 -9.50 -5.89
CA TYR A 280 -10.11 -10.05 -6.52
C TYR A 280 -10.10 -11.60 -6.49
N PRO A 281 -9.74 -12.30 -7.57
CA PRO A 281 -9.25 -11.78 -8.86
C PRO A 281 -10.34 -11.55 -9.92
N TRP A 282 -11.62 -11.73 -9.62
CA TRP A 282 -12.73 -11.64 -10.61
C TRP A 282 -13.18 -10.20 -10.89
N GLU A 283 -13.07 -9.33 -9.91
CA GLU A 283 -13.42 -7.91 -10.01
C GLU A 283 -12.37 -7.07 -9.29
N MET A 284 -12.01 -5.92 -9.88
CA MET A 284 -11.11 -4.90 -9.29
C MET A 284 -11.59 -3.52 -9.69
N GLY A 285 -11.56 -2.56 -8.77
CA GLY A 285 -12.04 -1.21 -9.02
C GLY A 285 -13.48 -1.12 -9.48
N GLY A 286 -14.33 -2.10 -9.12
CA GLY A 286 -15.70 -2.22 -9.60
C GLY A 286 -15.82 -2.69 -11.07
N ILE A 287 -14.73 -3.16 -11.67
CA ILE A 287 -14.68 -3.64 -13.06
C ILE A 287 -14.34 -5.13 -13.07
N GLN A 288 -15.04 -5.89 -13.92
CA GLN A 288 -14.77 -7.30 -14.11
C GLN A 288 -13.40 -7.53 -14.75
N ASN A 289 -12.64 -8.48 -14.20
CA ASN A 289 -11.42 -8.97 -14.84
C ASN A 289 -11.79 -9.76 -16.10
N PRO A 290 -11.34 -9.34 -17.31
CA PRO A 290 -11.73 -9.99 -18.56
C PRO A 290 -11.14 -11.39 -18.71
N GLN A 291 -10.08 -11.72 -18.02
CA GLN A 291 -9.44 -13.04 -18.09
C GLN A 291 -10.36 -14.20 -17.65
N GLN A 292 -11.43 -13.90 -16.90
CA GLN A 292 -12.43 -14.89 -16.54
C GLN A 292 -13.33 -15.33 -17.72
N PHE A 293 -13.29 -14.59 -18.85
CA PHE A 293 -14.13 -14.88 -20.00
C PHE A 293 -13.32 -15.63 -21.08
N PRO A 294 -13.74 -16.83 -21.47
CA PRO A 294 -12.95 -17.69 -22.39
C PRO A 294 -12.83 -17.14 -23.81
N ASP A 295 -13.66 -16.20 -24.21
CA ASP A 295 -13.65 -15.53 -25.52
C ASP A 295 -12.94 -14.17 -25.51
N TRP A 296 -12.36 -13.75 -24.38
CA TRP A 296 -11.58 -12.53 -24.31
C TRP A 296 -10.32 -12.62 -25.19
N ASP A 297 -10.14 -11.61 -26.04
CA ASP A 297 -8.96 -11.46 -26.89
C ASP A 297 -8.06 -10.34 -26.33
N PRO A 298 -6.91 -10.66 -25.71
CA PRO A 298 -6.02 -9.69 -25.07
C PRO A 298 -5.15 -8.91 -26.08
N ASP A 299 -5.75 -8.45 -27.15
CA ASP A 299 -5.11 -7.63 -28.16
C ASP A 299 -5.33 -6.12 -27.81
N PRO A 300 -4.27 -5.33 -27.58
CA PRO A 300 -4.41 -3.90 -27.25
C PRO A 300 -5.12 -3.06 -28.32
N GLU A 301 -5.19 -3.55 -29.59
CA GLU A 301 -5.96 -2.88 -30.63
C GLU A 301 -7.47 -3.12 -30.49
N LYS A 302 -7.87 -4.14 -29.74
CA LYS A 302 -9.27 -4.51 -29.48
C LYS A 302 -9.72 -4.21 -28.06
N ASP A 303 -8.81 -4.26 -27.11
CA ASP A 303 -9.06 -3.98 -25.70
C ASP A 303 -8.23 -2.78 -25.23
N PRO A 304 -8.84 -1.59 -25.17
CA PRO A 304 -8.13 -0.36 -24.82
C PRO A 304 -7.68 -0.30 -23.35
N PHE A 305 -8.16 -1.21 -22.50
CA PHE A 305 -7.72 -1.31 -21.10
C PHE A 305 -6.32 -1.93 -20.98
N ILE A 306 -5.80 -2.55 -22.03
CA ILE A 306 -4.46 -3.10 -22.07
C ILE A 306 -3.46 -1.99 -22.43
N ASN A 307 -2.72 -1.51 -21.44
CA ASN A 307 -1.63 -0.58 -21.68
C ASN A 307 -0.37 -1.35 -22.12
N THR A 308 0.12 -1.06 -23.33
CA THR A 308 1.30 -1.74 -23.89
C THR A 308 2.60 -1.48 -23.11
N MET A 309 2.64 -0.46 -22.27
CA MET A 309 3.74 -0.17 -21.35
C MET A 309 3.66 -0.98 -20.05
N ALA A 310 2.51 -1.59 -19.75
CA ALA A 310 2.29 -2.40 -18.56
C ALA A 310 3.26 -3.58 -18.46
N PHE A 311 3.70 -3.93 -17.27
CA PHE A 311 4.56 -5.09 -17.07
C PHE A 311 3.84 -6.38 -17.40
N ALA A 312 2.54 -6.51 -17.07
CA ALA A 312 1.70 -7.65 -17.39
C ALA A 312 1.59 -7.86 -18.90
N HIS A 313 1.45 -6.79 -19.71
CA HIS A 313 1.44 -6.90 -21.16
C HIS A 313 2.81 -7.33 -21.70
N ARG A 314 3.88 -6.65 -21.30
CA ARG A 314 5.25 -6.97 -21.75
C ARG A 314 5.70 -8.36 -21.32
N GLY A 315 5.25 -8.82 -20.16
CA GLY A 315 5.46 -10.17 -19.64
C GLY A 315 4.55 -11.24 -20.26
N LYS A 316 3.64 -10.86 -21.20
CA LYS A 316 2.67 -11.76 -21.84
C LYS A 316 1.75 -12.47 -20.84
N GLN A 317 1.38 -11.77 -19.77
CA GLN A 317 0.53 -12.29 -18.70
C GLN A 317 -0.96 -12.10 -19.04
N PHE A 318 -1.31 -11.04 -19.80
CA PHE A 318 -2.62 -10.93 -20.42
C PHE A 318 -2.74 -11.95 -21.54
N ARG A 319 -3.59 -12.93 -21.33
CA ARG A 319 -3.80 -14.03 -22.26
C ARG A 319 -5.18 -14.64 -22.05
N ASN A 320 -5.75 -15.24 -23.09
CA ASN A 320 -6.90 -16.10 -22.91
C ASN A 320 -6.55 -17.26 -21.96
N ASP A 321 -7.38 -17.51 -20.97
CA ASP A 321 -7.13 -18.49 -19.92
C ASP A 321 -8.41 -19.32 -19.66
N PRO A 322 -8.66 -20.36 -20.45
CA PRO A 322 -9.86 -21.18 -20.29
C PRO A 322 -9.93 -21.95 -18.97
N GLU A 323 -8.82 -22.02 -18.24
CA GLU A 323 -8.74 -22.65 -16.92
C GLU A 323 -8.84 -21.62 -15.77
N PHE A 324 -9.16 -20.35 -16.09
CA PHE A 324 -9.38 -19.35 -15.05
C PHE A 324 -10.52 -19.80 -14.11
N PRO A 325 -10.33 -19.73 -12.78
CA PRO A 325 -11.32 -20.24 -11.84
C PRO A 325 -12.65 -19.49 -11.99
N PRO A 326 -13.79 -20.19 -11.95
CA PRO A 326 -15.09 -19.55 -11.98
C PRO A 326 -15.29 -18.68 -10.73
N LYS A 327 -16.07 -17.60 -10.87
CA LYS A 327 -16.51 -16.80 -9.72
C LYS A 327 -17.16 -17.70 -8.67
N PRO A 328 -16.82 -17.59 -7.37
CA PRO A 328 -17.40 -18.42 -6.32
C PRO A 328 -18.91 -18.30 -6.28
N ALA A 329 -19.61 -19.44 -6.28
CA ALA A 329 -21.06 -19.46 -6.17
C ALA A 329 -21.49 -18.97 -4.77
N ASN A 330 -22.55 -18.14 -4.73
CA ASN A 330 -23.12 -17.60 -3.49
C ASN A 330 -22.22 -16.67 -2.67
N VAL A 331 -21.17 -16.12 -3.29
CA VAL A 331 -20.34 -15.06 -2.71
C VAL A 331 -20.72 -13.73 -3.36
N GLU A 332 -21.20 -12.81 -2.56
CA GLU A 332 -21.44 -11.43 -2.96
C GLU A 332 -20.16 -10.63 -2.72
N PHE A 333 -19.66 -9.97 -3.76
CA PHE A 333 -18.51 -9.09 -3.65
C PHE A 333 -18.93 -7.72 -3.12
N VAL A 334 -18.17 -7.21 -2.16
CA VAL A 334 -18.33 -5.83 -1.69
C VAL A 334 -17.66 -4.90 -2.70
N PRO A 335 -18.38 -3.96 -3.30
CA PRO A 335 -17.77 -3.01 -4.21
C PRO A 335 -16.86 -2.03 -3.46
N PRO A 336 -15.82 -1.49 -4.13
CA PRO A 336 -15.01 -0.43 -3.56
C PRO A 336 -15.83 0.83 -3.31
N ILE A 337 -15.35 1.68 -2.41
CA ILE A 337 -15.97 2.97 -2.09
C ILE A 337 -15.97 3.85 -3.35
N GLN A 338 -17.13 4.39 -3.72
CA GLN A 338 -17.29 5.19 -4.92
C GLN A 338 -16.80 6.62 -4.70
N ASN A 339 -15.95 7.09 -5.61
CA ASN A 339 -15.45 8.46 -5.63
C ASN A 339 -16.33 9.35 -6.51
N HIS A 340 -16.90 10.39 -5.91
CA HIS A 340 -17.74 11.40 -6.56
C HIS A 340 -16.95 12.68 -6.94
N GLY A 341 -15.63 12.59 -7.03
CA GLY A 341 -14.78 13.73 -7.39
C GLY A 341 -14.63 14.79 -6.27
N PRO A 342 -14.05 15.94 -6.57
CA PRO A 342 -13.60 16.37 -7.90
C PRO A 342 -12.22 15.88 -8.34
N ASP A 343 -11.44 15.22 -7.47
CA ASP A 343 -10.06 14.83 -7.77
C ASP A 343 -9.90 13.31 -7.77
N ALA A 344 -8.82 12.82 -8.36
CA ALA A 344 -8.43 11.40 -8.41
C ALA A 344 -9.51 10.46 -9.00
N ASN A 345 -10.34 10.95 -9.89
CA ASN A 345 -11.51 10.29 -10.47
C ASN A 345 -11.47 10.21 -12.00
N ILE A 346 -10.30 10.34 -12.60
CA ILE A 346 -10.08 10.09 -14.03
C ILE A 346 -10.09 8.56 -14.25
N TYR A 347 -10.81 8.12 -15.26
CA TYR A 347 -10.98 6.71 -15.56
C TYR A 347 -10.92 6.42 -17.06
N ARG A 348 -10.77 5.14 -17.43
CA ARG A 348 -10.94 4.68 -18.81
C ARG A 348 -12.40 4.22 -19.00
N ASP A 349 -13.10 4.84 -19.92
CA ASP A 349 -14.47 4.46 -20.26
C ASP A 349 -14.51 3.12 -20.99
N ARG A 350 -15.37 2.21 -20.54
CA ARG A 350 -15.41 0.82 -21.02
C ARG A 350 -16.02 0.68 -22.43
N GLU A 351 -16.85 1.62 -22.84
CA GLU A 351 -17.51 1.56 -24.15
C GLU A 351 -16.64 2.17 -25.23
N THR A 352 -16.01 3.28 -24.92
CA THR A 352 -15.26 4.09 -25.89
C THR A 352 -13.75 3.88 -25.83
N GLY A 353 -13.21 3.37 -24.71
CA GLY A 353 -11.78 3.26 -24.44
C GLY A 353 -11.09 4.61 -24.17
N LEU A 354 -11.84 5.71 -24.12
CA LEU A 354 -11.30 7.04 -23.89
C LEU A 354 -11.01 7.28 -22.41
N ILE A 355 -10.03 8.12 -22.16
CA ILE A 355 -9.79 8.66 -20.81
C ILE A 355 -10.81 9.78 -20.56
N MET A 356 -11.57 9.62 -19.51
CA MET A 356 -12.68 10.49 -19.14
C MET A 356 -12.49 11.03 -17.73
N ASP A 357 -12.98 12.22 -17.51
CA ASP A 357 -13.13 12.83 -16.19
C ASP A 357 -14.55 12.56 -15.68
N ALA A 358 -14.66 11.90 -14.52
CA ALA A 358 -15.96 11.54 -13.95
C ALA A 358 -16.82 12.75 -13.63
N ASP A 359 -16.25 13.91 -13.28
CA ASP A 359 -16.99 15.15 -13.04
C ASP A 359 -17.71 15.65 -14.29
N THR A 360 -17.12 15.44 -15.46
CA THR A 360 -17.72 15.88 -16.74
C THR A 360 -18.78 14.91 -17.25
N THR A 361 -18.70 13.64 -16.86
CA THR A 361 -19.63 12.59 -17.30
C THR A 361 -20.75 12.32 -16.30
N GLY A 362 -20.61 12.77 -15.06
CA GLY A 362 -21.49 12.40 -13.95
C GLY A 362 -21.34 10.95 -13.48
N ALA A 363 -20.23 10.29 -13.86
CA ALA A 363 -19.90 8.95 -13.40
C ALA A 363 -19.26 8.99 -12.01
N THR A 364 -19.06 7.79 -11.44
CA THR A 364 -18.23 7.57 -10.25
C THR A 364 -17.11 6.59 -10.58
N VAL A 365 -16.04 6.64 -9.82
CA VAL A 365 -14.90 5.73 -9.96
C VAL A 365 -14.77 4.90 -8.68
N GLY A 366 -14.45 3.67 -8.82
CA GLY A 366 -14.31 2.78 -7.67
C GLY A 366 -12.89 2.54 -7.19
N THR A 367 -12.20 3.47 -6.68
CA THR A 367 -12.19 4.65 -5.88
C THR A 367 -11.31 5.73 -6.52
N PHE A 368 -10.09 5.36 -6.95
CA PHE A 368 -9.12 6.32 -7.47
C PHE A 368 -8.76 6.00 -8.92
N THR A 369 -8.30 7.01 -9.63
CA THR A 369 -7.70 6.87 -10.96
C THR A 369 -6.73 5.68 -11.02
N PRO A 370 -6.73 4.86 -12.08
CA PRO A 370 -5.79 3.75 -12.26
C PRO A 370 -4.33 4.16 -12.08
N HIS A 371 -3.51 3.24 -11.56
CA HIS A 371 -2.06 3.35 -11.42
C HIS A 371 -1.56 4.49 -10.50
N ARG A 372 -2.41 5.05 -9.67
CA ARG A 372 -1.99 6.06 -8.67
C ARG A 372 -1.18 5.42 -7.55
N SER A 373 -1.29 4.11 -7.32
CA SER A 373 -0.65 3.38 -6.24
C SER A 373 -0.90 4.05 -4.88
N PRO A 374 -2.14 4.00 -4.33
CA PRO A 374 -2.43 4.50 -3.01
C PRO A 374 -1.64 3.70 -1.97
N LEU A 375 -0.90 4.39 -1.08
CA LEU A 375 -0.04 3.76 -0.09
C LEU A 375 -0.45 4.14 1.33
N GLY A 376 0.02 5.29 1.86
CA GLY A 376 -0.28 5.70 3.24
C GLY A 376 -1.73 6.16 3.40
N LEU A 377 -2.42 5.63 4.40
CA LEU A 377 -3.81 5.98 4.75
C LEU A 377 -3.91 6.30 6.25
N PHE A 378 -4.46 7.45 6.60
CA PHE A 378 -4.72 7.82 7.99
C PHE A 378 -5.98 8.66 8.13
N PHE A 379 -6.50 8.77 9.36
CA PHE A 379 -7.62 9.65 9.72
C PHE A 379 -7.15 10.70 10.71
N ASP A 380 -7.80 11.88 10.70
CA ASP A 380 -7.73 12.84 11.80
C ASP A 380 -8.53 12.28 12.99
N ARG A 381 -7.94 11.28 13.67
CA ARG A 381 -8.61 10.48 14.72
C ARG A 381 -9.08 11.32 15.90
N ASP A 382 -8.30 12.32 16.27
CA ASP A 382 -8.57 13.16 17.44
C ASP A 382 -9.40 14.40 17.07
N SER A 383 -9.81 14.52 15.80
CA SER A 383 -10.58 15.64 15.25
C SER A 383 -9.96 17.00 15.56
N VAL A 384 -8.62 17.08 15.47
CA VAL A 384 -7.84 18.28 15.82
C VAL A 384 -7.65 19.23 14.63
N LEU A 385 -7.85 18.77 13.41
CA LEU A 385 -7.77 19.63 12.24
C LEU A 385 -8.96 20.58 12.15
N ALA A 386 -8.78 21.69 11.46
CA ALA A 386 -9.86 22.61 11.15
C ALA A 386 -10.77 22.05 10.06
N ASP A 387 -12.03 22.53 10.02
CA ASP A 387 -12.90 22.28 8.88
C ASP A 387 -12.26 22.83 7.58
N PRO A 388 -12.34 22.12 6.44
CA PRO A 388 -13.16 20.93 6.23
C PRO A 388 -12.47 19.58 6.57
N TYR A 389 -11.30 19.56 7.14
CA TYR A 389 -10.44 18.37 7.32
C TYR A 389 -10.75 17.56 8.58
N ARG A 390 -11.59 18.07 9.47
CA ARG A 390 -11.85 17.52 10.82
C ARG A 390 -12.46 16.13 10.77
N GLY A 391 -11.73 15.14 11.33
CA GLY A 391 -12.18 13.76 11.45
C GLY A 391 -12.14 12.97 10.14
N ASP A 392 -11.70 13.57 9.07
CA ASP A 392 -11.67 12.96 7.74
C ASP A 392 -10.44 12.08 7.51
N ALA A 393 -10.45 11.37 6.38
CA ALA A 393 -9.35 10.54 5.95
C ALA A 393 -8.41 11.25 4.97
N PHE A 394 -7.16 10.74 4.91
CA PHE A 394 -6.14 11.22 3.97
C PHE A 394 -5.42 10.03 3.37
N VAL A 395 -5.08 10.13 2.08
CA VAL A 395 -4.33 9.09 1.36
C VAL A 395 -3.18 9.69 0.56
N LEU A 396 -2.06 8.97 0.53
CA LEU A 396 -0.93 9.28 -0.34
C LEU A 396 -1.01 8.46 -1.62
N SER A 397 -0.76 9.08 -2.77
CA SER A 397 -0.54 8.42 -4.05
C SER A 397 0.94 8.43 -4.39
N TRP A 398 1.53 7.26 -4.64
CA TRP A 398 2.97 7.13 -4.86
C TRP A 398 3.43 7.49 -6.28
N SER A 399 2.61 7.19 -7.30
CA SER A 399 2.98 7.33 -8.70
C SER A 399 3.05 8.80 -9.13
N ASP A 400 4.14 9.20 -9.77
CA ASP A 400 4.37 10.58 -10.22
C ASP A 400 4.14 10.80 -11.74
N GLY A 401 3.80 9.75 -12.49
CA GLY A 401 3.63 9.80 -13.94
C GLY A 401 4.88 10.22 -14.72
N LYS A 402 5.90 10.80 -14.10
CA LYS A 402 7.19 11.11 -14.73
C LYS A 402 8.01 9.82 -14.83
N THR A 403 8.09 9.08 -13.72
CA THR A 403 8.79 7.81 -13.62
C THR A 403 7.89 6.61 -13.87
N GLN A 404 6.53 6.78 -13.83
CA GLN A 404 5.54 5.74 -14.03
C GLN A 404 4.75 5.94 -15.33
N PRO A 405 5.18 5.31 -16.43
CA PRO A 405 4.55 5.51 -17.75
C PRO A 405 3.06 5.18 -17.78
N LEU A 406 2.59 4.25 -16.93
CA LEU A 406 1.17 3.84 -16.84
C LEU A 406 0.26 4.99 -16.43
N MET A 407 0.76 5.91 -15.58
CA MET A 407 -0.01 7.09 -15.17
C MET A 407 -0.19 8.14 -16.25
N ARG A 408 0.65 8.15 -17.30
CA ARG A 408 0.66 9.24 -18.30
C ARG A 408 -0.66 9.51 -19.00
N PRO A 409 -1.49 8.49 -19.31
CA PRO A 409 -2.82 8.76 -19.87
C PRO A 409 -3.78 9.45 -18.90
N PHE A 410 -3.53 9.33 -17.58
CA PHE A 410 -4.41 9.83 -16.53
C PHE A 410 -3.81 11.09 -15.90
N SER A 411 -4.45 12.24 -16.10
CA SER A 411 -4.01 13.54 -15.58
C SER A 411 -5.11 14.17 -14.72
N PRO A 412 -4.80 14.76 -13.56
CA PRO A 412 -3.46 15.04 -13.01
C PRO A 412 -2.77 13.77 -12.49
N LEU A 413 -1.45 13.77 -12.62
CA LEU A 413 -0.59 12.67 -12.15
C LEU A 413 -0.60 12.60 -10.62
N GLY A 414 -0.29 11.41 -10.05
CA GLY A 414 -0.22 11.18 -8.61
C GLY A 414 0.92 11.92 -7.88
N ALA A 415 1.63 11.22 -7.00
CA ALA A 415 2.61 11.77 -6.07
C ALA A 415 2.03 12.91 -5.22
N ASP A 416 0.90 12.66 -4.61
CA ASP A 416 0.14 13.66 -3.89
C ASP A 416 -0.46 13.15 -2.57
N LEU A 417 -0.87 14.09 -1.74
CA LEU A 417 -1.72 13.89 -0.58
C LEU A 417 -3.14 14.32 -0.93
N ILE A 418 -4.09 13.43 -0.72
CA ILE A 418 -5.51 13.62 -1.02
C ILE A 418 -6.29 13.60 0.28
N HIS A 419 -7.13 14.57 0.51
CA HIS A 419 -8.16 14.63 1.54
C HIS A 419 -9.41 13.90 1.06
N LEU A 420 -10.04 13.09 1.90
CA LEU A 420 -11.18 12.25 1.59
C LEU A 420 -12.33 12.52 2.57
N GLU A 421 -13.41 13.11 2.06
CA GLU A 421 -14.67 13.27 2.79
C GLU A 421 -15.53 12.00 2.60
N LEU A 422 -15.61 11.17 3.63
CA LEU A 422 -16.37 9.92 3.62
C LEU A 422 -17.79 10.15 4.12
N THR A 423 -18.77 9.63 3.39
CA THR A 423 -20.18 9.64 3.80
C THR A 423 -20.74 8.23 3.73
N TYR A 424 -21.31 7.74 4.84
CA TYR A 424 -21.97 6.44 4.86
C TYR A 424 -23.31 6.50 4.12
N ASP A 425 -23.51 5.58 3.18
CA ASP A 425 -24.77 5.39 2.45
C ASP A 425 -25.46 4.09 2.91
N ALA A 426 -26.53 4.26 3.68
CA ALA A 426 -27.28 3.14 4.21
C ALA A 426 -28.05 2.34 3.13
N ALA A 427 -28.25 2.89 1.94
CA ALA A 427 -28.94 2.18 0.86
C ALA A 427 -28.11 1.06 0.25
N ILE A 428 -26.78 1.22 0.27
CA ILE A 428 -25.83 0.25 -0.25
C ILE A 428 -24.98 -0.40 0.84
N ASP A 429 -25.18 -0.04 2.11
CA ASP A 429 -24.39 -0.48 3.27
C ASP A 429 -22.88 -0.32 3.03
N ASN A 430 -22.48 0.83 2.50
CA ASN A 430 -21.09 1.18 2.21
C ASN A 430 -20.91 2.69 2.31
N TYR A 431 -19.69 3.15 2.06
CA TYR A 431 -19.35 4.57 1.97
C TYR A 431 -19.31 5.04 0.52
N ALA A 432 -19.57 6.33 0.34
CA ALA A 432 -19.18 7.14 -0.79
C ALA A 432 -18.15 8.17 -0.32
N LEU A 433 -17.31 8.67 -1.21
CA LEU A 433 -16.35 9.71 -0.86
C LEU A 433 -16.29 10.83 -1.90
N ARG A 434 -15.85 11.98 -1.42
CA ARG A 434 -15.32 13.05 -2.26
C ARG A 434 -13.83 13.20 -1.97
N SER A 435 -13.05 13.46 -3.01
CA SER A 435 -11.60 13.52 -2.91
C SER A 435 -11.06 14.86 -3.38
N TYR A 436 -10.09 15.40 -2.62
CA TYR A 436 -9.48 16.70 -2.88
C TYR A 436 -7.97 16.61 -2.76
N ARG A 437 -7.25 16.86 -3.85
CA ARG A 437 -5.79 16.97 -3.80
C ARG A 437 -5.39 18.20 -3.01
N ILE A 438 -4.57 18.05 -1.99
CA ILE A 438 -4.17 19.14 -1.09
C ILE A 438 -2.68 19.45 -1.14
N VAL A 439 -1.82 18.47 -1.44
CA VAL A 439 -0.38 18.66 -1.70
C VAL A 439 0.00 17.79 -2.90
N GLY A 440 0.84 18.28 -3.78
CA GLY A 440 1.37 17.55 -4.93
C GLY A 440 2.90 17.56 -5.00
N ASP A 441 3.42 16.94 -6.06
CA ASP A 441 4.84 16.95 -6.43
C ASP A 441 5.78 16.29 -5.41
N PHE A 442 5.31 15.32 -4.63
CA PHE A 442 6.17 14.46 -3.83
C PHE A 442 7.09 13.59 -4.70
N ARG A 443 8.10 12.98 -4.07
CA ARG A 443 9.06 12.09 -4.72
C ARG A 443 8.98 10.67 -4.16
N GLY A 444 7.86 9.98 -4.41
CA GLY A 444 7.58 8.63 -3.92
C GLY A 444 7.21 8.62 -2.43
N PRO A 445 6.11 9.28 -2.05
CA PRO A 445 5.58 9.27 -0.68
C PRO A 445 5.06 7.87 -0.36
N THR A 446 5.45 7.32 0.79
CA THR A 446 5.10 5.94 1.17
C THR A 446 4.16 5.86 2.34
N ASP A 447 4.29 6.75 3.32
CA ASP A 447 3.46 6.74 4.52
C ASP A 447 3.41 8.12 5.17
N ALA A 448 2.45 8.33 6.07
CA ALA A 448 2.33 9.55 6.82
C ALA A 448 1.77 9.32 8.23
N VAL A 449 2.13 10.21 9.14
CA VAL A 449 1.56 10.26 10.48
C VAL A 449 1.14 11.68 10.82
N GLN A 450 -0.01 11.82 11.47
CA GLN A 450 -0.49 13.10 11.98
C GLN A 450 -0.11 13.29 13.44
N VAL A 451 0.37 14.50 13.77
CA VAL A 451 0.68 14.93 15.14
C VAL A 451 0.12 16.34 15.35
N GLY A 452 -0.98 16.46 16.07
CA GLY A 452 -1.70 17.71 16.19
C GLY A 452 -2.16 18.24 14.82
N GLU A 453 -1.88 19.51 14.52
CA GLU A 453 -2.21 20.15 13.23
C GLU A 453 -1.19 19.84 12.11
N HIS A 454 -0.21 18.96 12.37
CA HIS A 454 0.85 18.64 11.42
C HIS A 454 0.73 17.23 10.88
N ILE A 455 0.96 17.08 9.58
CA ILE A 455 1.08 15.80 8.89
C ILE A 455 2.55 15.64 8.49
N TYR A 456 3.16 14.52 8.89
CA TYR A 456 4.54 14.19 8.53
C TYR A 456 4.51 13.10 7.47
N VAL A 457 4.98 13.42 6.26
CA VAL A 457 5.02 12.52 5.11
C VAL A 457 6.44 12.04 4.88
N ILE A 458 6.63 10.72 4.87
CA ILE A 458 7.92 10.12 4.54
C ILE A 458 7.98 9.72 3.08
N GLU A 459 9.09 10.06 2.41
CA GLU A 459 9.37 9.69 1.05
C GLU A 459 10.46 8.62 0.99
N ASN A 460 10.24 7.60 0.20
CA ASN A 460 11.20 6.51 -0.03
C ASN A 460 12.59 7.00 -0.48
N ARG A 461 12.68 8.16 -1.10
CA ARG A 461 13.92 8.75 -1.60
C ARG A 461 14.74 9.50 -0.56
N GLY A 462 14.25 9.62 0.67
CA GLY A 462 15.01 10.16 1.79
C GLY A 462 14.61 11.58 2.20
N SER A 463 13.32 11.88 2.30
CA SER A 463 12.80 13.11 2.90
C SER A 463 11.66 12.82 3.84
N ILE A 464 11.60 13.55 4.95
CA ILE A 464 10.39 13.70 5.77
C ILE A 464 9.95 15.15 5.66
N TRP A 465 8.72 15.34 5.16
CA TRP A 465 8.08 16.64 5.03
C TRP A 465 7.12 16.86 6.17
N LYS A 466 7.16 18.05 6.78
CA LYS A 466 6.16 18.51 7.72
C LYS A 466 5.19 19.43 7.01
N ILE A 467 3.93 19.05 7.00
CA ILE A 467 2.83 19.78 6.40
C ILE A 467 2.00 20.34 7.54
N THR A 468 1.98 21.66 7.68
CA THR A 468 1.10 22.34 8.65
C THR A 468 -0.23 22.64 7.98
N MET A 469 -1.29 22.05 8.51
CA MET A 469 -2.66 22.26 8.05
C MET A 469 -3.18 23.60 8.51
N PRO A 470 -4.18 24.20 7.82
CA PRO A 470 -4.79 25.46 8.26
C PRO A 470 -5.34 25.33 9.67
N SER A 471 -4.98 26.27 10.54
CA SER A 471 -5.56 26.36 11.86
C SER A 471 -6.98 26.90 11.77
N GLY A 472 -7.95 26.14 12.25
CA GLY A 472 -9.32 26.63 12.43
C GLY A 472 -9.39 27.58 13.63
N THR A 473 -10.16 28.65 13.50
CA THR A 473 -10.60 29.37 14.69
C THR A 473 -11.46 28.40 15.49
N PRO A 474 -11.14 28.11 16.78
CA PRO A 474 -11.99 27.24 17.57
C PRO A 474 -13.42 27.76 17.51
N LEU A 475 -14.37 26.92 17.05
CA LEU A 475 -15.78 27.26 17.18
C LEU A 475 -16.06 27.52 18.63
N ALA A 476 -16.43 28.77 18.96
CA ALA A 476 -16.86 29.10 20.30
C ALA A 476 -17.96 28.09 20.70
N SER A 477 -17.74 27.43 21.84
CA SER A 477 -18.66 26.45 22.40
C SER A 477 -20.09 26.98 22.31
N ARG A 478 -20.93 26.35 21.50
CA ARG A 478 -22.37 26.55 21.48
C ARG A 478 -23.05 25.78 22.60
#